data_d91c13147e41d43c8fd6c0d554d4d3c6
#
_entry.id   d91c13147e41d43c8fd6c0d554d4d3c6
#
_cell.length_a   1.000
_cell.length_b   1.000
_cell.length_c   1.000
_cell.angle_alpha   90.00
_cell.angle_beta   90.00
_cell.angle_gamma   90.00
#
_symmetry.space_group_name_H-M   'P 1'
#
loop_
_entity.id
_entity.type
_entity.pdbx_description
1 polymer ?
#
loop_
_entity_poly.entity_id
_entity_poly.type
_entity_poly.pdbx_seq_one_letter_code
_entity_poly.pdbx_strand_id
1 'polypeptide(L)'
;MVLTDFAYQGPKRGADRAVLLAHGAGADMHAATLTTVADALADAKVPSLRFNFPYKALGRRAPDRPPVLEAAVREATAELVRRAKVPPERIVLGGRSMGGRIGSMVAGDDDDDGGGAFGLVLLGYPLHPPGRPERLRVEHFARLRMPVLFVSGTRDAFGTPAELRRHTTKIKGPVSFYWIETGDHGFKPLKSSGLTVDGVLAEVAGAVVDFVTAL
;
A
#
# COMPACT_ATOMS: atom_id res chain seq x y z
N MET A 1 16.78 13.57 5.24
CA MET A 1 15.72 14.51 5.73
C MET A 1 15.03 13.78 6.88
N VAL A 2 14.76 14.42 8.01
CA VAL A 2 14.09 13.73 9.13
C VAL A 2 12.57 13.75 8.87
N LEU A 3 11.93 12.58 8.80
CA LEU A 3 10.48 12.47 8.66
C LEU A 3 9.80 13.10 9.90
N THR A 4 9.08 14.19 9.69
CA THR A 4 8.43 14.95 10.77
C THR A 4 6.89 14.84 10.75
N ASP A 5 6.31 14.44 9.62
CA ASP A 5 4.86 14.41 9.41
C ASP A 5 4.39 12.97 9.18
N PHE A 6 4.09 12.28 10.30
CA PHE A 6 3.63 10.89 10.31
C PHE A 6 2.72 10.60 11.51
N ALA A 7 1.95 9.53 11.41
CA ALA A 7 1.12 8.97 12.47
C ALA A 7 1.48 7.49 12.70
N TYR A 8 1.97 7.19 13.90
CA TYR A 8 2.24 5.83 14.35
C TYR A 8 1.06 5.32 15.17
N GLN A 9 0.69 4.05 14.96
CA GLN A 9 -0.43 3.41 15.66
C GLN A 9 -0.10 1.96 15.98
N GLY A 10 -0.60 1.47 17.13
CA GLY A 10 -0.39 0.11 17.60
C GLY A 10 0.71 -0.03 18.67
N PRO A 11 1.09 -1.28 19.02
CA PRO A 11 2.04 -1.55 20.10
C PRO A 11 3.46 -1.08 19.74
N LYS A 12 4.19 -0.59 20.75
CA LYS A 12 5.59 -0.14 20.60
C LYS A 12 6.60 -1.26 20.87
N ARG A 13 6.16 -2.44 21.26
CA ARG A 13 7.00 -3.62 21.57
C ARG A 13 6.17 -4.89 21.45
N GLY A 14 6.84 -6.01 21.22
CA GLY A 14 6.24 -7.34 21.21
C GLY A 14 5.55 -7.73 19.91
N ALA A 15 5.53 -6.85 18.89
CA ALA A 15 5.11 -7.23 17.55
C ALA A 15 6.27 -7.89 16.80
N ASP A 16 5.96 -8.86 15.96
CA ASP A 16 6.93 -9.55 15.10
C ASP A 16 7.01 -8.98 13.67
N ARG A 17 6.08 -8.08 13.35
CA ARG A 17 5.99 -7.40 12.05
C ARG A 17 5.34 -6.02 12.20
N ALA A 18 5.51 -5.17 11.19
CA ALA A 18 4.87 -3.85 11.15
C ALA A 18 4.52 -3.45 9.71
N VAL A 19 3.58 -2.53 9.55
CA VAL A 19 3.06 -2.12 8.24
C VAL A 19 3.29 -0.63 8.00
N LEU A 20 3.96 -0.28 6.91
CA LEU A 20 4.01 1.09 6.40
C LEU A 20 2.87 1.32 5.42
N LEU A 21 2.11 2.41 5.59
CA LEU A 21 0.96 2.77 4.77
C LEU A 21 1.17 4.14 4.11
N ALA A 22 1.41 4.15 2.80
CA ALA A 22 1.62 5.34 2.00
C ALA A 22 0.35 5.79 1.26
N HIS A 23 0.10 7.11 1.21
CA HIS A 23 -1.11 7.66 0.61
C HIS A 23 -1.06 7.79 -0.92
N GLY A 24 -2.24 7.91 -1.56
CA GLY A 24 -2.37 8.19 -2.98
C GLY A 24 -2.07 9.65 -3.36
N ALA A 25 -1.88 9.93 -4.65
CA ALA A 25 -1.44 11.23 -5.16
C ALA A 25 -2.33 12.43 -4.74
N GLY A 26 -3.66 12.24 -4.71
CA GLY A 26 -4.62 13.29 -4.33
C GLY A 26 -5.01 13.32 -2.86
N ALA A 27 -4.44 12.43 -2.03
CA ALA A 27 -4.79 12.24 -0.62
C ALA A 27 -3.64 12.65 0.32
N ASP A 28 -3.80 12.34 1.59
CA ASP A 28 -2.78 12.45 2.64
C ASP A 28 -2.85 11.25 3.59
N MET A 29 -2.04 11.23 4.64
CA MET A 29 -1.97 10.15 5.62
C MET A 29 -3.26 9.95 6.43
N HIS A 30 -4.21 10.89 6.39
CA HIS A 30 -5.51 10.83 7.08
C HIS A 30 -6.64 10.30 6.18
N ALA A 31 -6.34 9.88 4.94
CA ALA A 31 -7.33 9.29 4.05
C ALA A 31 -8.06 8.11 4.72
N ALA A 32 -9.40 8.08 4.64
CA ALA A 32 -10.25 7.11 5.34
C ALA A 32 -9.80 5.66 5.14
N THR A 33 -9.42 5.27 3.91
CA THR A 33 -8.91 3.92 3.65
C THR A 33 -7.68 3.58 4.51
N LEU A 34 -6.74 4.53 4.66
CA LEU A 34 -5.51 4.28 5.44
C LEU A 34 -5.76 4.29 6.95
N THR A 35 -6.66 5.16 7.42
CA THR A 35 -7.02 5.21 8.85
C THR A 35 -7.75 3.95 9.27
N THR A 36 -8.76 3.51 8.50
CA THR A 36 -9.51 2.27 8.78
C THR A 36 -8.59 1.05 8.80
N VAL A 37 -7.66 0.93 7.84
CA VAL A 37 -6.67 -0.16 7.83
C VAL A 37 -5.75 -0.08 9.04
N ALA A 38 -5.27 1.11 9.42
CA ALA A 38 -4.39 1.28 10.57
C ALA A 38 -5.09 0.97 11.90
N ASP A 39 -6.39 1.31 12.03
CA ASP A 39 -7.21 0.97 13.18
C ASP A 39 -7.35 -0.55 13.33
N ALA A 40 -7.72 -1.24 12.25
CA ALA A 40 -7.86 -2.69 12.25
C ALA A 40 -6.53 -3.43 12.54
N LEU A 41 -5.41 -2.94 11.98
CA LEU A 41 -4.07 -3.47 12.29
C LEU A 41 -3.73 -3.29 13.78
N ALA A 42 -4.05 -2.13 14.36
CA ALA A 42 -3.80 -1.86 15.78
C ALA A 42 -4.64 -2.78 16.69
N ASP A 43 -5.88 -3.05 16.34
CA ASP A 43 -6.76 -4.01 17.03
C ASP A 43 -6.17 -5.43 16.97
N ALA A 44 -5.58 -5.80 15.84
CA ALA A 44 -4.84 -7.05 15.64
C ALA A 44 -3.43 -7.05 16.26
N LYS A 45 -3.04 -5.99 17.01
CA LYS A 45 -1.71 -5.82 17.64
C LYS A 45 -0.55 -5.71 16.64
N VAL A 46 -0.82 -5.34 15.41
CA VAL A 46 0.18 -5.06 14.38
C VAL A 46 0.43 -3.54 14.32
N PRO A 47 1.64 -3.06 14.63
CA PRO A 47 1.94 -1.63 14.53
C PRO A 47 1.97 -1.17 13.08
N SER A 48 1.53 0.05 12.86
CA SER A 48 1.57 0.70 11.55
C SER A 48 2.06 2.14 11.63
N LEU A 49 2.59 2.64 10.51
CA LEU A 49 2.96 4.04 10.34
C LEU A 49 2.39 4.57 9.03
N ARG A 50 1.71 5.69 9.11
CA ARG A 50 1.24 6.49 7.98
C ARG A 50 2.03 7.79 7.94
N PHE A 51 2.34 8.30 6.76
CA PHE A 51 3.13 9.53 6.61
C PHE A 51 2.65 10.34 5.41
N ASN A 52 2.98 11.64 5.39
CA ASN A 52 2.82 12.47 4.23
C ASN A 52 4.09 12.49 3.37
N PHE A 53 3.93 12.25 2.07
CA PHE A 53 5.02 12.49 1.11
C PHE A 53 5.46 13.96 1.14
N PRO A 54 6.74 14.28 0.80
CA PRO A 54 7.29 15.63 0.93
C PRO A 54 6.46 16.72 0.27
N TYR A 55 5.92 16.47 -0.94
CA TYR A 55 5.06 17.45 -1.60
C TYR A 55 3.82 17.79 -0.77
N LYS A 56 3.25 16.80 -0.07
CA LYS A 56 2.04 16.98 0.73
C LYS A 56 2.35 17.71 2.03
N ALA A 57 3.41 17.32 2.71
CA ALA A 57 3.89 18.01 3.91
C ALA A 57 4.20 19.50 3.65
N LEU A 58 4.62 19.83 2.42
CA LEU A 58 4.86 21.21 1.96
C LEU A 58 3.61 21.91 1.38
N GLY A 59 2.41 21.31 1.52
CA GLY A 59 1.16 21.89 1.03
C GLY A 59 0.99 21.89 -0.50
N ARG A 60 1.88 21.20 -1.23
CA ARG A 60 1.80 21.12 -2.70
C ARG A 60 0.79 20.07 -3.15
N ARG A 61 0.18 20.27 -4.32
CA ARG A 61 -0.81 19.35 -4.90
C ARG A 61 -0.20 18.29 -5.80
N ALA A 62 0.83 18.65 -6.57
CA ALA A 62 1.49 17.75 -7.52
C ALA A 62 2.52 16.86 -6.80
N PRO A 63 2.49 15.53 -7.01
CA PRO A 63 3.49 14.64 -6.49
C PRO A 63 4.90 14.97 -6.96
N ASP A 64 5.89 14.70 -6.11
CA ASP A 64 7.29 14.74 -6.48
C ASP A 64 7.64 13.63 -7.50
N ARG A 65 8.83 13.70 -8.09
CA ARG A 65 9.36 12.66 -8.98
C ARG A 65 9.60 11.35 -8.20
N PRO A 66 9.54 10.18 -8.85
CA PRO A 66 9.69 8.89 -8.19
C PRO A 66 10.88 8.78 -7.22
N PRO A 67 12.10 9.21 -7.55
CA PRO A 67 13.22 9.08 -6.60
C PRO A 67 13.01 9.80 -5.26
N VAL A 68 12.30 10.94 -5.25
CA VAL A 68 11.97 11.66 -4.01
C VAL A 68 10.92 10.91 -3.20
N LEU A 69 9.93 10.32 -3.88
CA LEU A 69 8.88 9.53 -3.23
C LEU A 69 9.45 8.22 -2.67
N GLU A 70 10.35 7.57 -3.39
CA GLU A 70 11.04 6.35 -2.96
C GLU A 70 11.92 6.61 -1.74
N ALA A 71 12.70 7.69 -1.76
CA ALA A 71 13.49 8.11 -0.59
C ALA A 71 12.60 8.34 0.64
N ALA A 72 11.43 8.97 0.47
CA ALA A 72 10.48 9.18 1.56
C ALA A 72 9.91 7.87 2.11
N VAL A 73 9.63 6.86 1.25
CA VAL A 73 9.22 5.51 1.71
C VAL A 73 10.34 4.87 2.53
N ARG A 74 11.60 4.92 2.09
CA ARG A 74 12.74 4.36 2.84
C ARG A 74 12.91 5.03 4.20
N GLU A 75 12.80 6.36 4.26
CA GLU A 75 12.89 7.13 5.50
C GLU A 75 11.74 6.78 6.46
N ALA A 76 10.51 6.68 5.95
CA ALA A 76 9.35 6.27 6.73
C ALA A 76 9.46 4.82 7.24
N THR A 77 10.05 3.92 6.45
CA THR A 77 10.36 2.55 6.85
C THR A 77 11.35 2.53 8.02
N ALA A 78 12.43 3.28 7.94
CA ALA A 78 13.41 3.39 9.02
C ALA A 78 12.78 3.94 10.32
N GLU A 79 11.89 4.93 10.21
CA GLU A 79 11.16 5.47 11.37
C GLU A 79 10.20 4.42 11.97
N LEU A 80 9.51 3.64 11.13
CA LEU A 80 8.65 2.54 11.59
C LEU A 80 9.45 1.47 12.34
N VAL A 81 10.58 1.02 11.79
CA VAL A 81 11.52 0.07 12.42
C VAL A 81 11.93 0.58 13.81
N ARG A 82 12.33 1.83 13.88
CA ARG A 82 12.77 2.46 15.15
C ARG A 82 11.66 2.50 16.20
N ARG A 83 10.41 2.79 15.81
CA ARG A 83 9.27 2.90 16.73
C ARG A 83 8.69 1.57 17.15
N ALA A 84 8.47 0.68 16.20
CA ALA A 84 7.88 -0.63 16.43
C ALA A 84 8.87 -1.61 17.05
N LYS A 85 10.18 -1.34 16.93
CA LYS A 85 11.27 -2.26 17.32
C LYS A 85 11.15 -3.64 16.66
N VAL A 86 10.73 -3.62 15.42
CA VAL A 86 10.59 -4.78 14.53
C VAL A 86 11.79 -4.78 13.58
N PRO A 87 12.41 -5.95 13.29
CA PRO A 87 13.51 -6.03 12.33
C PRO A 87 13.11 -5.50 10.94
N PRO A 88 14.01 -4.85 10.19
CA PRO A 88 13.72 -4.30 8.85
C PRO A 88 13.11 -5.32 7.89
N GLU A 89 13.59 -6.56 7.91
CA GLU A 89 13.11 -7.67 7.09
C GLU A 89 11.69 -8.16 7.45
N ARG A 90 11.07 -7.61 8.50
CA ARG A 90 9.70 -7.89 8.93
C ARG A 90 8.72 -6.74 8.65
N ILE A 91 9.13 -5.79 7.82
CA ILE A 91 8.26 -4.68 7.42
C ILE A 91 7.46 -5.04 6.18
N VAL A 92 6.15 -4.89 6.28
CA VAL A 92 5.22 -4.95 5.14
C VAL A 92 5.08 -3.54 4.58
N LEU A 93 5.40 -3.35 3.30
CA LEU A 93 5.16 -2.08 2.62
C LEU A 93 3.76 -2.10 2.02
N GLY A 94 3.01 -1.02 2.24
CA GLY A 94 1.65 -0.92 1.75
C GLY A 94 1.29 0.50 1.35
N GLY A 95 0.16 0.62 0.68
CA GLY A 95 -0.36 1.94 0.39
C GLY A 95 -1.44 1.98 -0.67
N ARG A 96 -2.03 3.16 -0.77
CA ARG A 96 -3.13 3.44 -1.68
C ARG A 96 -2.60 3.99 -3.00
N SER A 97 -3.01 3.38 -4.13
CA SER A 97 -2.73 3.89 -5.47
C SER A 97 -1.23 4.21 -5.67
N MET A 98 -0.87 5.48 -5.84
CA MET A 98 0.52 5.92 -5.96
C MET A 98 1.40 5.41 -4.81
N GLY A 99 0.92 5.47 -3.57
CA GLY A 99 1.70 5.03 -2.40
C GLY A 99 2.05 3.54 -2.47
N GLY A 100 1.09 2.69 -2.83
CA GLY A 100 1.33 1.26 -3.04
C GLY A 100 2.30 1.00 -4.20
N ARG A 101 2.15 1.75 -5.30
CA ARG A 101 3.09 1.65 -6.44
C ARG A 101 4.52 2.02 -6.02
N ILE A 102 4.72 3.14 -5.34
CA ILE A 102 6.07 3.56 -4.89
C ILE A 102 6.64 2.55 -3.89
N GLY A 103 5.84 2.07 -2.94
CA GLY A 103 6.25 1.01 -2.02
C GLY A 103 6.70 -0.26 -2.75
N SER A 104 5.98 -0.68 -3.81
CA SER A 104 6.38 -1.84 -4.61
C SER A 104 7.63 -1.62 -5.46
N MET A 105 7.92 -0.38 -5.88
CA MET A 105 9.19 -0.03 -6.56
C MET A 105 10.35 -0.15 -5.58
N VAL A 106 10.21 0.41 -4.36
CA VAL A 106 11.22 0.27 -3.30
C VAL A 106 11.47 -1.19 -2.94
N ALA A 107 10.40 -2.01 -2.79
CA ALA A 107 10.54 -3.43 -2.49
C ALA A 107 11.21 -4.26 -3.61
N GLY A 108 11.14 -3.79 -4.85
CA GLY A 108 11.76 -4.43 -6.02
C GLY A 108 13.09 -3.80 -6.42
N ASP A 109 13.68 -2.94 -5.60
CA ASP A 109 15.00 -2.34 -5.89
C ASP A 109 16.11 -3.31 -5.51
N ASP A 110 16.94 -3.67 -6.50
CA ASP A 110 18.04 -4.65 -6.32
C ASP A 110 19.27 -4.03 -5.62
N ASP A 111 19.35 -2.69 -5.55
CA ASP A 111 20.49 -1.96 -4.97
C ASP A 111 20.42 -1.86 -3.42
N ASP A 112 19.37 -2.36 -2.81
CA ASP A 112 19.18 -2.32 -1.36
C ASP A 112 19.72 -3.63 -0.74
N ASP A 113 20.90 -3.58 -0.15
CA ASP A 113 21.60 -4.68 0.54
C ASP A 113 20.77 -5.32 1.68
N GLY A 114 19.69 -6.02 1.35
CA GLY A 114 18.84 -6.76 2.26
C GLY A 114 17.49 -6.13 2.59
N GLY A 115 17.09 -5.08 1.90
CA GLY A 115 15.85 -4.32 2.15
C GLY A 115 14.60 -4.85 1.48
N GLY A 116 14.51 -6.12 1.13
CA GLY A 116 13.26 -6.72 0.64
C GLY A 116 12.15 -6.60 1.70
N ALA A 117 10.99 -6.07 1.30
CA ALA A 117 9.83 -6.03 2.19
C ALA A 117 9.41 -7.45 2.59
N PHE A 118 8.88 -7.62 3.80
CA PHE A 118 8.31 -8.90 4.27
C PHE A 118 7.07 -9.30 3.47
N GLY A 119 6.34 -8.31 2.97
CA GLY A 119 5.18 -8.45 2.11
C GLY A 119 4.77 -7.12 1.51
N LEU A 120 3.86 -7.15 0.55
CA LEU A 120 3.29 -5.96 -0.07
C LEU A 120 1.76 -5.95 0.03
N VAL A 121 1.19 -4.79 0.39
CA VAL A 121 -0.25 -4.53 0.41
C VAL A 121 -0.57 -3.39 -0.55
N LEU A 122 -1.18 -3.70 -1.68
CA LEU A 122 -1.42 -2.80 -2.80
C LEU A 122 -2.92 -2.48 -2.92
N LEU A 123 -3.33 -1.36 -2.33
CA LEU A 123 -4.73 -0.91 -2.29
C LEU A 123 -5.06 -0.08 -3.55
N GLY A 124 -5.77 -0.66 -4.50
CA GLY A 124 -6.07 -0.05 -5.80
C GLY A 124 -4.80 0.27 -6.57
N TYR A 125 -4.05 -0.75 -6.97
CA TYR A 125 -2.81 -0.55 -7.72
C TYR A 125 -3.08 0.12 -9.07
N PRO A 126 -2.44 1.25 -9.39
CA PRO A 126 -2.69 1.97 -10.64
C PRO A 126 -1.86 1.37 -11.77
N LEU A 127 -2.32 0.23 -12.33
CA LEU A 127 -1.61 -0.54 -13.36
C LEU A 127 -1.24 0.31 -14.57
N HIS A 128 -2.14 1.20 -14.97
CA HIS A 128 -1.94 2.19 -16.04
C HIS A 128 -2.79 3.45 -15.74
N PRO A 129 -2.56 4.59 -16.42
CA PRO A 129 -3.48 5.72 -16.37
C PRO A 129 -4.83 5.34 -17.02
N PRO A 130 -5.96 5.86 -16.54
CA PRO A 130 -7.27 5.61 -17.17
C PRO A 130 -7.25 5.95 -18.66
N GLY A 131 -7.80 5.05 -19.47
CA GLY A 131 -7.86 5.22 -20.92
C GLY A 131 -6.51 5.08 -21.66
N ARG A 132 -5.45 4.63 -20.96
CA ARG A 132 -4.10 4.42 -21.55
C ARG A 132 -3.52 3.07 -21.12
N PRO A 133 -4.14 1.95 -21.48
CA PRO A 133 -3.71 0.61 -21.06
C PRO A 133 -2.33 0.22 -21.58
N GLU A 134 -1.81 0.89 -22.62
CA GLU A 134 -0.46 0.71 -23.13
C GLU A 134 0.64 1.27 -22.20
N ARG A 135 0.26 2.18 -21.26
CA ARG A 135 1.20 2.81 -20.33
C ARG A 135 1.29 2.04 -19.02
N LEU A 136 1.72 0.81 -19.09
CA LEU A 136 1.85 -0.06 -17.94
C LEU A 136 2.89 0.44 -16.94
N ARG A 137 2.70 0.09 -15.68
CA ARG A 137 3.57 0.44 -14.54
C ARG A 137 3.98 -0.84 -13.82
N VAL A 138 4.65 -1.73 -14.55
CA VAL A 138 4.96 -3.11 -14.13
C VAL A 138 6.44 -3.48 -14.30
N GLU A 139 7.30 -2.52 -14.59
CA GLU A 139 8.72 -2.74 -14.93
C GLU A 139 9.48 -3.44 -13.78
N HIS A 140 9.09 -3.16 -12.54
CA HIS A 140 9.69 -3.74 -11.33
C HIS A 140 9.05 -5.07 -10.90
N PHE A 141 7.93 -5.51 -11.48
CA PHE A 141 7.20 -6.71 -11.02
C PHE A 141 8.06 -7.98 -11.05
N ALA A 142 8.92 -8.14 -12.05
CA ALA A 142 9.81 -9.30 -12.15
C ALA A 142 10.86 -9.40 -11.03
N ARG A 143 11.05 -8.32 -10.26
CA ARG A 143 11.96 -8.29 -9.11
C ARG A 143 11.26 -8.57 -7.77
N LEU A 144 9.92 -8.51 -7.73
CA LEU A 144 9.15 -8.79 -6.52
C LEU A 144 9.19 -10.29 -6.19
N ARG A 145 9.72 -10.64 -5.02
CA ARG A 145 9.88 -12.02 -4.55
C ARG A 145 9.08 -12.34 -3.29
N MET A 146 8.61 -11.30 -2.58
CA MET A 146 7.81 -11.40 -1.37
C MET A 146 6.33 -11.68 -1.70
N PRO A 147 5.52 -12.14 -0.73
CA PRO A 147 4.07 -12.20 -0.87
C PRO A 147 3.46 -10.83 -1.17
N VAL A 148 2.49 -10.78 -2.09
CA VAL A 148 1.81 -9.55 -2.51
C VAL A 148 0.31 -9.73 -2.46
N LEU A 149 -0.37 -8.83 -1.73
CA LEU A 149 -1.83 -8.70 -1.76
C LEU A 149 -2.23 -7.51 -2.65
N PHE A 150 -3.05 -7.76 -3.66
CA PHE A 150 -3.77 -6.74 -4.40
C PHE A 150 -5.21 -6.66 -3.89
N VAL A 151 -5.61 -5.51 -3.35
CA VAL A 151 -7.01 -5.19 -3.06
C VAL A 151 -7.47 -4.20 -4.12
N SER A 152 -8.45 -4.57 -4.94
CA SER A 152 -8.89 -3.73 -6.06
C SER A 152 -10.39 -3.80 -6.29
N GLY A 153 -10.97 -2.69 -6.71
CA GLY A 153 -12.35 -2.65 -7.13
C GLY A 153 -12.56 -3.37 -8.48
N THR A 154 -13.67 -4.08 -8.63
CA THR A 154 -13.98 -4.78 -9.89
C THR A 154 -14.25 -3.82 -11.06
N ARG A 155 -14.44 -2.52 -10.77
CA ARG A 155 -14.65 -1.43 -11.75
C ARG A 155 -13.53 -0.39 -11.73
N ASP A 156 -12.33 -0.77 -11.29
CA ASP A 156 -11.19 0.15 -11.25
C ASP A 156 -10.69 0.44 -12.67
N ALA A 157 -10.80 1.71 -13.09
CA ALA A 157 -10.35 2.17 -14.40
C ALA A 157 -8.82 2.27 -14.55
N PHE A 158 -8.07 2.09 -13.46
CA PHE A 158 -6.60 2.05 -13.47
C PHE A 158 -6.04 0.63 -13.63
N GLY A 159 -6.90 -0.39 -13.66
CA GLY A 159 -6.55 -1.79 -13.86
C GLY A 159 -7.71 -2.69 -13.47
N THR A 160 -8.30 -3.33 -14.47
CA THR A 160 -9.38 -4.32 -14.29
C THR A 160 -8.85 -5.61 -13.65
N PRO A 161 -9.72 -6.46 -13.07
CA PRO A 161 -9.30 -7.77 -12.56
C PRO A 161 -8.56 -8.63 -13.59
N ALA A 162 -9.01 -8.61 -14.84
CA ALA A 162 -8.38 -9.38 -15.92
C ALA A 162 -6.97 -8.86 -16.25
N GLU A 163 -6.80 -7.55 -16.33
CA GLU A 163 -5.49 -6.93 -16.58
C GLU A 163 -4.52 -7.17 -15.40
N LEU A 164 -4.97 -6.98 -14.16
CA LEU A 164 -4.14 -7.27 -12.99
C LEU A 164 -3.68 -8.73 -12.98
N ARG A 165 -4.59 -9.70 -13.15
CA ARG A 165 -4.22 -11.13 -13.23
C ARG A 165 -3.20 -11.40 -14.32
N ARG A 166 -3.38 -10.81 -15.51
CA ARG A 166 -2.49 -10.98 -16.66
C ARG A 166 -1.07 -10.46 -16.37
N HIS A 167 -0.94 -9.28 -15.77
CA HIS A 167 0.36 -8.61 -15.62
C HIS A 167 1.12 -9.02 -14.35
N THR A 168 0.41 -9.50 -13.32
CA THR A 168 1.03 -9.98 -12.08
C THR A 168 1.71 -11.34 -12.22
N THR A 169 1.51 -12.07 -13.32
CA THR A 169 2.25 -13.32 -13.62
C THR A 169 3.77 -13.13 -13.69
N LYS A 170 4.24 -11.89 -13.83
CA LYS A 170 5.67 -11.54 -13.79
C LYS A 170 6.26 -11.50 -12.37
N ILE A 171 5.41 -11.39 -11.35
CA ILE A 171 5.83 -11.38 -9.93
C ILE A 171 6.29 -12.79 -9.57
N LYS A 172 7.45 -12.90 -8.93
CA LYS A 172 8.05 -14.20 -8.56
C LYS A 172 7.53 -14.70 -7.21
N GLY A 173 7.11 -13.79 -6.33
CA GLY A 173 6.49 -14.12 -5.06
C GLY A 173 5.04 -14.56 -5.19
N PRO A 174 4.45 -15.11 -4.12
CA PRO A 174 3.02 -15.43 -4.08
C PRO A 174 2.16 -14.17 -4.29
N VAL A 175 1.13 -14.27 -5.13
CA VAL A 175 0.19 -13.17 -5.40
C VAL A 175 -1.21 -13.57 -4.98
N SER A 176 -1.83 -12.75 -4.13
CA SER A 176 -3.21 -12.86 -3.70
C SER A 176 -4.02 -11.66 -4.17
N PHE A 177 -5.30 -11.88 -4.43
CA PHE A 177 -6.25 -10.83 -4.83
C PHE A 177 -7.44 -10.81 -3.89
N TYR A 178 -7.84 -9.62 -3.49
CA TYR A 178 -9.11 -9.37 -2.85
C TYR A 178 -9.91 -8.37 -3.70
N TRP A 179 -11.05 -8.79 -4.21
CA TRP A 179 -11.86 -8.00 -5.13
C TRP A 179 -13.01 -7.34 -4.38
N ILE A 180 -13.06 -6.01 -4.44
CA ILE A 180 -14.18 -5.23 -3.93
C ILE A 180 -15.25 -5.16 -5.03
N GLU A 181 -16.33 -5.92 -4.81
CA GLU A 181 -17.43 -5.97 -5.76
C GLU A 181 -18.03 -4.59 -6.02
N THR A 182 -18.24 -4.28 -7.29
CA THR A 182 -18.72 -2.99 -7.79
C THR A 182 -17.88 -1.77 -7.38
N GLY A 183 -16.75 -1.95 -6.69
CA GLY A 183 -15.86 -0.88 -6.27
C GLY A 183 -15.15 -0.22 -7.46
N ASP A 184 -15.05 1.10 -7.43
CA ASP A 184 -14.20 1.87 -8.33
C ASP A 184 -12.75 1.97 -7.81
N HIS A 185 -11.91 2.81 -8.44
CA HIS A 185 -10.56 3.08 -7.95
C HIS A 185 -10.52 3.57 -6.51
N GLY A 186 -11.55 4.28 -6.02
CA GLY A 186 -11.69 4.78 -4.65
C GLY A 186 -12.29 3.77 -3.67
N PHE A 187 -12.58 2.55 -4.13
CA PHE A 187 -13.37 1.54 -3.43
C PHE A 187 -14.83 1.94 -3.21
N LYS A 188 -15.32 2.95 -3.92
CA LYS A 188 -16.71 3.37 -3.84
C LYS A 188 -17.59 2.37 -4.59
N PRO A 189 -18.53 1.70 -3.90
CA PRO A 189 -19.43 0.75 -4.55
C PRO A 189 -20.50 1.46 -5.37
N LEU A 190 -21.14 0.74 -6.29
CA LEU A 190 -22.35 1.21 -6.97
C LEU A 190 -23.49 1.42 -5.96
N LYS A 191 -24.28 2.48 -6.14
CA LYS A 191 -25.45 2.72 -5.30
C LYS A 191 -26.45 1.56 -5.34
N SER A 192 -26.56 0.88 -6.48
CA SER A 192 -27.45 -0.27 -6.67
C SER A 192 -26.99 -1.58 -5.98
N SER A 193 -25.75 -1.62 -5.49
CA SER A 193 -25.21 -2.84 -4.82
C SER A 193 -25.74 -3.02 -3.39
N GLY A 194 -26.29 -1.97 -2.77
CA GLY A 194 -26.66 -1.98 -1.36
C GLY A 194 -25.48 -1.88 -0.39
N LEU A 195 -24.25 -1.87 -0.89
CA LEU A 195 -23.04 -1.74 -0.06
C LEU A 195 -22.84 -0.29 0.38
N THR A 196 -22.38 -0.10 1.61
CA THR A 196 -21.96 1.22 2.12
C THR A 196 -20.45 1.41 1.95
N VAL A 197 -20.01 2.66 1.87
CA VAL A 197 -18.57 2.97 1.80
C VAL A 197 -17.86 2.47 3.05
N ASP A 198 -18.42 2.68 4.23
CA ASP A 198 -17.82 2.23 5.49
C ASP A 198 -17.72 0.71 5.58
N GLY A 199 -18.76 -0.02 5.12
CA GLY A 199 -18.73 -1.47 5.04
C GLY A 199 -17.62 -1.97 4.12
N VAL A 200 -17.44 -1.35 2.95
CA VAL A 200 -16.36 -1.68 2.02
C VAL A 200 -14.98 -1.36 2.61
N LEU A 201 -14.83 -0.24 3.32
CA LEU A 201 -13.55 0.07 3.98
C LEU A 201 -13.21 -0.91 5.10
N ALA A 202 -14.21 -1.38 5.86
CA ALA A 202 -14.03 -2.44 6.85
C ALA A 202 -13.61 -3.76 6.19
N GLU A 203 -14.21 -4.11 5.05
CA GLU A 203 -13.84 -5.28 4.25
C GLU A 203 -12.40 -5.21 3.73
N VAL A 204 -12.00 -4.05 3.19
CA VAL A 204 -10.59 -3.78 2.79
C VAL A 204 -9.64 -3.97 3.98
N ALA A 205 -9.99 -3.42 5.15
CA ALA A 205 -9.15 -3.52 6.34
C ALA A 205 -9.05 -4.98 6.84
N GLY A 206 -10.14 -5.73 6.85
CA GLY A 206 -10.15 -7.15 7.17
C GLY A 206 -9.21 -7.96 6.27
N ALA A 207 -9.31 -7.78 4.94
CA ALA A 207 -8.45 -8.45 3.98
C ALA A 207 -6.95 -8.13 4.21
N VAL A 208 -6.62 -6.89 4.60
CA VAL A 208 -5.25 -6.52 4.94
C VAL A 208 -4.78 -7.19 6.22
N VAL A 209 -5.60 -7.20 7.27
CA VAL A 209 -5.27 -7.86 8.54
C VAL A 209 -5.03 -9.34 8.33
N ASP A 210 -5.95 -10.03 7.63
CA ASP A 210 -5.84 -11.46 7.34
C ASP A 210 -4.54 -11.78 6.60
N PHE A 211 -4.22 -11.00 5.56
CA PHE A 211 -2.98 -11.17 4.82
C PHE A 211 -1.75 -10.95 5.69
N VAL A 212 -1.69 -9.83 6.41
CA VAL A 212 -0.51 -9.45 7.21
C VAL A 212 -0.28 -10.44 8.36
N THR A 213 -1.34 -10.95 8.99
CA THR A 213 -1.22 -11.91 10.10
C THR A 213 -0.87 -13.32 9.63
N ALA A 214 -1.14 -13.66 8.37
CA ALA A 214 -0.79 -14.94 7.76
C ALA A 214 0.67 -15.03 7.26
N LEU A 215 1.40 -13.89 7.17
CA LEU A 215 2.82 -13.86 6.81
C LEU A 215 3.70 -14.42 7.94
#